data_f9be181148ff66b3a65c96a6b27df8ac
#
_entry.id   f9be181148ff66b3a65c96a6b27df8ac
#
_cell.length_a   1.000
_cell.length_b   1.000
_cell.length_c   1.000
_cell.angle_alpha   90.00
_cell.angle_beta   90.00
_cell.angle_gamma   90.00
#
_symmetry.space_group_name_H-M   'P 1'
#
loop_
_entity.id
_entity.type
_entity.pdbx_description
1 polymer ?
#
loop_
_entity_poly.entity_id
_entity_poly.type
_entity_poly.pdbx_seq_one_letter_code
_entity_poly.pdbx_strand_id
1 'polypeptide(L)'
;MILIPRILMIDKDSSFPVPLKRVQFPVIGAYYLTINRAQGQTLQRAGLYLPRSVFCHGHLHVGFGRCGGPKKFFVYADQGEFDNVKEHLDPKKTYTQDVVYPELFPD
;
A
#
# COMPACT_ATOMS: atom_id res chain seq x y z
N MET A 1 -13.69 -14.19 24.02
CA MET A 1 -12.97 -13.01 24.58
C MET A 1 -11.48 -13.29 24.45
N ILE A 2 -10.74 -12.41 23.83
CA ILE A 2 -9.27 -12.52 23.68
C ILE A 2 -8.62 -11.54 24.62
N LEU A 3 -7.74 -12.01 25.48
CA LEU A 3 -6.99 -11.17 26.41
C LEU A 3 -5.62 -10.86 25.79
N ILE A 4 -5.33 -9.59 25.61
CA ILE A 4 -4.06 -9.10 25.07
C ILE A 4 -3.28 -8.45 26.23
N PRO A 5 -2.15 -9.04 26.69
CA PRO A 5 -1.34 -8.44 27.72
C PRO A 5 -0.50 -7.28 27.18
N ARG A 6 -0.08 -6.39 28.06
CA ARG A 6 0.98 -5.43 27.76
C ARG A 6 2.32 -6.15 27.71
N ILE A 7 3.13 -5.81 26.73
CA ILE A 7 4.49 -6.35 26.61
C ILE A 7 5.53 -5.26 26.82
N LEU A 8 6.67 -5.68 27.39
CA LEU A 8 7.81 -4.83 27.55
C LEU A 8 8.64 -4.86 26.25
N MET A 9 8.78 -3.73 25.61
CA MET A 9 9.64 -3.52 24.46
C MET A 9 10.89 -2.75 24.90
N ILE A 10 12.07 -3.29 24.61
CA ILE A 10 13.36 -2.65 24.85
C ILE A 10 14.00 -2.43 23.49
N ASP A 11 14.21 -1.19 23.15
CA ASP A 11 14.94 -0.83 21.94
C ASP A 11 16.45 -0.91 22.24
N LYS A 12 17.09 -1.93 21.67
CA LYS A 12 18.53 -2.17 21.85
C LYS A 12 19.39 -1.40 20.85
N ASP A 13 18.79 -0.99 19.73
CA ASP A 13 19.48 -0.36 18.61
C ASP A 13 19.24 1.15 18.53
N SER A 14 18.65 1.73 19.57
CA SER A 14 18.40 3.17 19.61
C SER A 14 19.72 3.92 19.71
N SER A 15 19.90 4.89 18.83
CA SER A 15 21.01 5.88 18.90
C SER A 15 20.89 6.84 20.09
N PHE A 16 19.94 6.62 20.98
CA PHE A 16 19.75 7.41 22.18
C PHE A 16 20.73 6.99 23.30
N PRO A 17 21.25 7.95 24.06
CA PRO A 17 22.21 7.66 25.15
C PRO A 17 21.60 6.89 26.33
N VAL A 18 20.30 6.67 26.33
CA VAL A 18 19.57 5.93 27.38
C VAL A 18 18.71 4.85 26.74
N PRO A 19 18.66 3.64 27.31
CA PRO A 19 17.81 2.57 26.81
C PRO A 19 16.34 2.93 26.99
N LEU A 20 15.60 2.93 25.87
CA LEU A 20 14.15 3.20 25.87
C LEU A 20 13.41 1.92 26.22
N LYS A 21 12.66 1.94 27.32
CA LYS A 21 11.74 0.86 27.72
C LYS A 21 10.30 1.33 27.55
N ARG A 22 9.51 0.59 26.78
CA ARG A 22 8.10 0.86 26.58
C ARG A 22 7.28 -0.35 27.01
N VAL A 23 6.21 -0.10 27.80
CA VAL A 23 5.22 -1.12 28.15
C VAL A 23 3.93 -0.75 27.46
N GLN A 24 3.58 -1.49 26.41
CA GLN A 24 2.40 -1.16 25.59
C GLN A 24 1.68 -2.43 25.11
N PHE A 25 0.46 -2.28 24.65
CA PHE A 25 -0.24 -3.35 23.95
C PHE A 25 0.37 -3.57 22.57
N PRO A 26 0.58 -4.83 22.15
CA PRO A 26 1.10 -5.16 20.81
C PRO A 26 0.01 -5.02 19.75
N VAL A 27 -0.56 -3.84 19.62
CA VAL A 27 -1.63 -3.55 18.67
C VAL A 27 -1.27 -2.33 17.83
N ILE A 28 -1.70 -2.35 16.57
CA ILE A 28 -1.55 -1.26 15.62
C ILE A 28 -2.89 -1.04 14.90
N GLY A 29 -3.14 0.19 14.47
CA GLY A 29 -4.30 0.48 13.61
C GLY A 29 -4.23 -0.33 12.32
N ALA A 30 -5.33 -1.01 11.97
CA ALA A 30 -5.40 -1.92 10.81
C ALA A 30 -6.25 -1.37 9.66
N TYR A 31 -6.69 -0.11 9.74
CA TYR A 31 -7.57 0.49 8.74
C TYR A 31 -6.84 0.95 7.48
N TYR A 32 -5.54 1.14 7.55
CA TYR A 32 -4.70 1.48 6.40
C TYR A 32 -3.34 0.80 6.50
N LEU A 33 -2.82 0.41 5.36
CA LEU A 33 -1.50 -0.19 5.23
C LEU A 33 -0.94 0.09 3.83
N THR A 34 0.36 0.00 3.69
CA THR A 34 1.00 0.13 2.39
C THR A 34 0.72 -1.09 1.52
N ILE A 35 0.78 -0.92 0.20
CA ILE A 35 0.59 -2.00 -0.78
C ILE A 35 1.53 -3.18 -0.47
N ASN A 36 2.80 -2.89 -0.14
CA ASN A 36 3.79 -3.92 0.21
C ASN A 36 3.39 -4.74 1.44
N ARG A 37 2.84 -4.11 2.46
CA ARG A 37 2.35 -4.82 3.66
C ARG A 37 1.08 -5.61 3.40
N ALA A 38 0.29 -5.21 2.40
CA ALA A 38 -0.90 -5.93 1.99
C ALA A 38 -0.59 -7.19 1.16
N GLN A 39 0.65 -7.35 0.70
CA GLN A 39 1.05 -8.50 -0.10
C GLN A 39 0.78 -9.81 0.64
N GLY A 40 0.15 -10.75 -0.03
CA GLY A 40 -0.25 -12.03 0.56
C GLY A 40 -1.54 -12.01 1.39
N GLN A 41 -2.12 -10.84 1.67
CA GLN A 41 -3.39 -10.75 2.40
C GLN A 41 -4.58 -10.72 1.43
N THR A 42 -5.69 -11.32 1.84
CA THR A 42 -6.97 -11.20 1.14
C THR A 42 -7.95 -10.41 2.01
N LEU A 43 -8.46 -9.32 1.46
CA LEU A 43 -9.36 -8.42 2.16
C LEU A 43 -10.78 -8.59 1.65
N GLN A 44 -11.73 -8.58 2.56
CA GLN A 44 -13.16 -8.67 2.20
C GLN A 44 -13.66 -7.38 1.54
N ARG A 45 -13.09 -6.26 1.92
CA ARG A 45 -13.39 -4.92 1.40
C ARG A 45 -12.15 -4.08 1.48
N ALA A 46 -11.80 -3.41 0.40
CA ALA A 46 -10.60 -2.59 0.35
C ALA A 46 -10.81 -1.33 -0.50
N GLY A 47 -10.07 -0.28 -0.13
CA GLY A 47 -9.91 0.91 -0.95
C GLY A 47 -8.43 1.11 -1.28
N LEU A 48 -8.11 1.33 -2.53
CA LEU A 48 -6.78 1.67 -2.99
C LEU A 48 -6.69 3.19 -3.16
N TYR A 49 -5.80 3.81 -2.41
CA TYR A 49 -5.54 5.24 -2.49
C TYR A 49 -4.20 5.48 -3.18
N LEU A 50 -4.24 6.13 -4.33
CA LEU A 50 -3.09 6.43 -5.18
C LEU A 50 -2.97 7.96 -5.36
N PRO A 51 -2.41 8.68 -4.39
CA PRO A 51 -2.18 10.12 -4.50
C PRO A 51 -1.10 10.45 -5.54
N ARG A 52 -0.28 9.48 -5.88
CA ARG A 52 0.76 9.53 -6.92
C ARG A 52 0.83 8.18 -7.62
N SER A 53 1.46 8.17 -8.79
CA SER A 53 1.74 6.93 -9.51
C SER A 53 2.59 5.97 -8.66
N VAL A 54 2.43 4.69 -8.88
CA VAL A 54 3.29 3.67 -8.26
C VAL A 54 4.72 3.81 -8.75
N PHE A 55 5.68 3.43 -7.94
CA PHE A 55 7.10 3.60 -8.22
C PHE A 55 7.84 2.28 -8.46
N CYS A 56 7.14 1.16 -8.43
CA CYS A 56 7.74 -0.16 -8.52
C CYS A 56 6.91 -1.08 -9.42
N HIS A 57 7.59 -1.92 -10.18
CA HIS A 57 6.94 -2.95 -11.00
C HIS A 57 6.05 -3.86 -10.15
N GLY A 58 4.87 -4.18 -10.66
CA GLY A 58 3.90 -5.07 -10.02
C GLY A 58 3.14 -4.48 -8.82
N HIS A 59 3.47 -3.28 -8.35
CA HIS A 59 2.79 -2.64 -7.22
C HIS A 59 1.28 -2.49 -7.46
N LEU A 60 0.93 -2.06 -8.65
CA LEU A 60 -0.48 -1.84 -9.01
C LEU A 60 -1.23 -3.18 -9.04
N HIS A 61 -0.61 -4.22 -9.62
CA HIS A 61 -1.16 -5.57 -9.63
C HIS A 61 -1.38 -6.12 -8.20
N VAL A 62 -0.41 -5.94 -7.32
CA VAL A 62 -0.55 -6.32 -5.90
C VAL A 62 -1.71 -5.57 -5.25
N GLY A 63 -1.84 -4.27 -5.47
CA GLY A 63 -2.92 -3.44 -4.93
C GLY A 63 -4.30 -3.94 -5.37
N PHE A 64 -4.49 -4.15 -6.66
CA PHE A 64 -5.75 -4.64 -7.23
C PHE A 64 -6.08 -6.08 -6.81
N GLY A 65 -5.08 -6.94 -6.66
CA GLY A 65 -5.26 -8.33 -6.26
C GLY A 65 -5.63 -8.57 -4.79
N ARG A 66 -5.79 -7.51 -3.98
CA ARG A 66 -6.06 -7.67 -2.53
C ARG A 66 -7.52 -7.94 -2.19
N CYS A 67 -8.44 -7.71 -3.11
CA CYS A 67 -9.85 -7.93 -2.86
C CYS A 67 -10.44 -8.98 -3.80
N GLY A 68 -11.21 -9.91 -3.26
CA GLY A 68 -11.76 -11.05 -4.00
C GLY A 68 -12.93 -10.71 -4.95
N GLY A 69 -13.28 -9.44 -5.13
CA GLY A 69 -14.35 -9.06 -6.06
C GLY A 69 -14.47 -7.55 -6.31
N PRO A 70 -14.82 -7.16 -7.53
CA PRO A 70 -14.83 -5.75 -7.96
C PRO A 70 -15.87 -4.90 -7.21
N LYS A 71 -16.97 -5.48 -6.76
CA LYS A 71 -18.05 -4.76 -6.05
C LYS A 71 -17.65 -4.28 -4.64
N LYS A 72 -16.56 -4.81 -4.09
CA LYS A 72 -16.08 -4.50 -2.74
C LYS A 72 -14.75 -3.74 -2.75
N PHE A 73 -14.32 -3.34 -3.94
CA PHE A 73 -13.06 -2.66 -4.15
C PHE A 73 -13.29 -1.26 -4.71
N PHE A 74 -12.65 -0.27 -4.10
CA PHE A 74 -12.75 1.12 -4.50
C PHE A 74 -11.35 1.62 -4.83
N VAL A 75 -11.23 2.46 -5.85
CA VAL A 75 -9.96 3.08 -6.23
C VAL A 75 -10.15 4.59 -6.21
N TYR A 76 -9.26 5.27 -5.52
CA TYR A 76 -9.10 6.71 -5.61
C TYR A 76 -7.69 6.98 -6.13
N ALA A 77 -7.61 7.49 -7.34
CA ALA A 77 -6.37 7.95 -7.95
C ALA A 77 -6.46 9.45 -8.13
N ASP A 78 -5.48 10.19 -7.63
CA ASP A 78 -5.34 11.59 -7.96
C ASP A 78 -4.85 11.71 -9.40
N GLN A 79 -5.31 12.73 -10.12
CA GLN A 79 -4.86 12.97 -11.49
C GLN A 79 -3.41 13.44 -11.45
N GLY A 80 -2.51 12.47 -11.50
CA GLY A 80 -1.09 12.75 -11.61
C GLY A 80 -0.77 13.47 -12.92
N GLU A 81 0.27 14.26 -12.91
CA GLU A 81 0.81 14.95 -14.08
C GLU A 81 1.25 13.91 -15.13
N PHE A 82 0.39 13.62 -16.08
CA PHE A 82 0.72 12.88 -17.29
C PHE A 82 1.08 13.85 -18.41
N ASP A 83 2.20 14.55 -18.27
CA ASP A 83 2.54 15.64 -19.16
C ASP A 83 2.81 15.20 -20.62
N ASN A 84 3.13 13.92 -20.85
CA ASN A 84 3.58 13.44 -22.15
C ASN A 84 2.56 12.55 -22.90
N VAL A 85 1.36 12.27 -22.35
CA VAL A 85 0.43 11.29 -22.95
C VAL A 85 -1.00 11.84 -23.06
N LYS A 86 -1.21 13.12 -22.81
CA LYS A 86 -2.56 13.74 -22.74
C LYS A 86 -3.34 13.71 -24.06
N GLU A 87 -2.70 13.55 -25.21
CA GLU A 87 -3.35 13.63 -26.53
C GLU A 87 -4.31 12.47 -26.83
N HIS A 88 -4.18 11.33 -26.16
CA HIS A 88 -4.98 10.12 -26.43
C HIS A 88 -5.87 9.67 -25.28
N LEU A 89 -5.95 10.45 -24.18
CA LEU A 89 -6.69 10.06 -23.00
C LEU A 89 -8.10 10.68 -22.97
N ASP A 90 -9.09 9.88 -22.62
CA ASP A 90 -10.47 10.32 -22.44
C ASP A 90 -10.59 11.22 -21.19
N PRO A 91 -11.00 12.49 -21.31
CA PRO A 91 -11.07 13.43 -20.19
C PRO A 91 -12.07 13.02 -19.08
N LYS A 92 -12.94 12.05 -19.35
CA LYS A 92 -13.91 11.54 -18.37
C LYS A 92 -13.38 10.37 -17.53
N LYS A 93 -12.19 9.88 -17.82
CA LYS A 93 -11.60 8.75 -17.12
C LYS A 93 -10.42 9.19 -16.26
N THR A 94 -10.23 8.49 -15.15
CA THR A 94 -9.04 8.67 -14.29
C THR A 94 -8.00 7.64 -14.68
N TYR A 95 -6.79 8.10 -14.88
CA TYR A 95 -5.66 7.27 -15.28
C TYR A 95 -4.59 7.27 -14.18
N THR A 96 -3.83 6.21 -14.09
CA THR A 96 -2.62 6.11 -13.27
C THR A 96 -1.53 5.41 -14.06
N GLN A 97 -0.30 5.81 -13.83
CA GLN A 97 0.85 5.19 -14.47
C GLN A 97 1.23 3.91 -13.75
N ASP A 98 1.49 2.84 -14.50
CA ASP A 98 2.10 1.63 -13.98
C ASP A 98 3.59 1.59 -14.35
N VAL A 99 4.37 0.92 -13.52
CA VAL A 99 5.80 0.75 -13.73
C VAL A 99 6.04 -0.69 -14.21
N VAL A 100 6.56 -0.82 -15.43
CA VAL A 100 6.90 -2.10 -16.04
C VAL A 100 8.41 -2.13 -16.31
N TYR A 101 9.06 -3.18 -15.88
CA TYR A 101 10.47 -3.42 -16.18
C TYR A 101 10.57 -4.29 -17.43
N PRO A 102 10.96 -3.72 -18.58
CA PRO A 102 11.01 -4.46 -19.86
C PRO A 102 12.00 -5.62 -19.81
N GLU A 103 13.01 -5.55 -18.97
CA GLU A 103 14.02 -6.61 -18.78
C GLU A 103 13.44 -7.93 -18.26
N LEU A 104 12.23 -7.90 -17.70
CA LEU A 104 11.53 -9.09 -17.24
C LEU A 104 10.76 -9.82 -18.34
N PHE A 105 10.67 -9.22 -19.51
CA PHE A 105 9.96 -9.76 -20.68
C PHE A 105 10.94 -9.85 -21.85
N PRO A 106 11.84 -10.85 -21.87
CA PRO A 106 12.69 -11.08 -23.03
C PRO A 106 11.80 -11.41 -24.25
N ASP A 107 12.13 -10.82 -25.38
CA ASP A 107 11.47 -11.05 -26.68
C ASP A 107 11.50 -12.53 -27.08
#